data_56f633138767c4bcddacf2464951d412
#
_entry.id   56f633138767c4bcddacf2464951d412
#
_cell.length_a   1.000
_cell.length_b   1.000
_cell.length_c   1.000
_cell.angle_alpha   90.00
_cell.angle_beta   90.00
_cell.angle_gamma   90.00
#
_symmetry.space_group_name_H-M   'P 1'
#
loop_
_entity.id
_entity.type
_entity.pdbx_description
1 polymer ?
#
loop_
_entity_poly.entity_id
_entity_poly.type
_entity_poly.pdbx_seq_one_letter_code
_entity_poly.pdbx_strand_id
1 'polypeptide(L)'
;MFLLLVALVFAAPMLVAGLLSWSGWQPGVKGNGHPILPQRNFVAEQLQVRLGDGTSWPWRDSEPRFTLIALAGPDCAAQCFETLTGIAKARVMLNRNQSRLRLLYLGTPPADPGRRAAMQTYWKLGRDIDGKLAAYVPATPDSVSAVLVESNGTALSLYPAGFEVPGLLRDMVKVIR
;
A
#
# COMPACT_ATOMS: atom_id res chain seq x y z
N MET A 1 32.23 41.25 -15.27
CA MET A 1 31.01 40.80 -15.94
C MET A 1 30.94 39.25 -16.06
N PHE A 2 32.02 38.57 -16.44
CA PHE A 2 32.09 37.12 -16.58
C PHE A 2 31.86 36.34 -15.25
N LEU A 3 32.48 36.77 -14.15
CA LEU A 3 32.31 36.17 -12.81
C LEU A 3 30.87 36.23 -12.30
N LEU A 4 30.16 37.32 -12.56
CA LEU A 4 28.75 37.47 -12.20
C LEU A 4 27.84 36.46 -12.96
N LEU A 5 28.12 36.23 -14.24
CA LEU A 5 27.40 35.27 -15.06
C LEU A 5 27.61 33.82 -14.55
N VAL A 6 28.85 33.48 -14.20
CA VAL A 6 29.18 32.18 -13.63
C VAL A 6 28.48 31.98 -12.29
N ALA A 7 28.54 32.96 -11.39
CA ALA A 7 27.87 32.91 -10.10
C ALA A 7 26.33 32.72 -10.25
N LEU A 8 25.71 33.37 -11.23
CA LEU A 8 24.28 33.31 -11.49
C LEU A 8 23.85 31.91 -12.01
N VAL A 9 24.66 31.29 -12.87
CA VAL A 9 24.40 29.93 -13.37
C VAL A 9 24.43 28.88 -12.25
N PHE A 10 25.33 29.03 -11.26
CA PHE A 10 25.41 28.13 -10.12
C PHE A 10 24.38 28.43 -9.03
N ALA A 11 24.00 29.71 -8.84
CA ALA A 11 23.01 30.08 -7.84
C ALA A 11 21.56 29.82 -8.29
N ALA A 12 21.27 29.93 -9.59
CA ALA A 12 19.91 29.77 -10.12
C ALA A 12 19.25 28.41 -9.77
N PRO A 13 19.89 27.25 -9.89
CA PRO A 13 19.27 25.97 -9.51
C PRO A 13 18.93 25.90 -8.02
N MET A 14 19.79 26.46 -7.15
CA MET A 14 19.53 26.47 -5.70
C MET A 14 18.37 27.40 -5.34
N LEU A 15 18.28 28.57 -5.97
CA LEU A 15 17.18 29.51 -5.76
C LEU A 15 15.85 28.91 -6.25
N VAL A 16 15.84 28.27 -7.42
CA VAL A 16 14.65 27.62 -7.96
C VAL A 16 14.23 26.45 -7.05
N ALA A 17 15.15 25.61 -6.61
CA ALA A 17 14.87 24.51 -5.69
C ALA A 17 14.31 25.01 -4.35
N GLY A 18 14.89 26.10 -3.81
CA GLY A 18 14.40 26.74 -2.59
C GLY A 18 12.99 27.30 -2.73
N LEU A 19 12.69 28.00 -3.83
CA LEU A 19 11.36 28.54 -4.13
C LEU A 19 10.33 27.43 -4.31
N LEU A 20 10.66 26.35 -5.03
CA LEU A 20 9.79 25.20 -5.22
C LEU A 20 9.51 24.47 -3.91
N SER A 21 10.53 24.31 -3.07
CA SER A 21 10.38 23.71 -1.74
C SER A 21 9.50 24.56 -0.82
N TRP A 22 9.66 25.88 -0.85
CA TRP A 22 8.85 26.80 -0.05
C TRP A 22 7.40 26.89 -0.54
N SER A 23 7.18 26.82 -1.84
CA SER A 23 5.83 26.82 -2.43
C SER A 23 5.07 25.51 -2.19
N GLY A 24 5.72 24.48 -1.62
CA GLY A 24 5.11 23.14 -1.42
C GLY A 24 4.86 22.39 -2.74
N TRP A 25 5.38 22.91 -3.87
CA TRP A 25 5.24 22.24 -5.15
C TRP A 25 6.09 20.97 -5.16
N GLN A 26 5.42 19.83 -5.21
CA GLN A 26 6.04 18.52 -5.42
C GLN A 26 5.76 18.07 -6.85
N PRO A 27 6.81 17.67 -7.61
CA PRO A 27 6.57 17.06 -8.91
C PRO A 27 5.62 15.87 -8.71
N GLY A 28 4.54 15.86 -9.51
CA GLY A 28 3.48 14.87 -9.37
C GLY A 28 4.07 13.45 -9.34
N VAL A 29 3.78 12.72 -8.27
CA VAL A 29 4.20 11.33 -8.14
C VAL A 29 3.49 10.54 -9.23
N LYS A 30 4.25 10.02 -10.20
CA LYS A 30 3.71 9.16 -11.28
C LYS A 30 3.42 7.74 -10.74
N GLY A 31 2.63 7.66 -9.68
CA GLY A 31 2.09 6.43 -9.11
C GLY A 31 0.58 6.35 -9.36
N ASN A 32 0.05 5.13 -9.38
CA ASN A 32 -1.40 4.90 -9.44
C ASN A 32 -2.03 4.97 -8.04
N GLY A 33 -1.22 4.81 -6.99
CA GLY A 33 -1.62 5.01 -5.61
C GLY A 33 -1.40 6.44 -5.13
N HIS A 34 -2.17 6.86 -4.14
CA HIS A 34 -2.03 8.15 -3.47
C HIS A 34 -1.02 8.05 -2.32
N PRO A 35 -0.06 8.97 -2.19
CA PRO A 35 0.85 9.00 -1.06
C PRO A 35 0.05 9.21 0.25
N ILE A 36 0.43 8.52 1.31
CA ILE A 36 -0.19 8.67 2.62
C ILE A 36 0.49 9.85 3.33
N LEU A 37 -0.28 10.93 3.54
CA LEU A 37 0.19 12.14 4.19
C LEU A 37 -0.75 12.51 5.38
N PRO A 38 -0.20 12.80 6.57
CA PRO A 38 1.21 12.67 6.95
C PRO A 38 1.68 11.21 6.87
N GLN A 39 3.00 11.02 6.67
CA GLN A 39 3.57 9.69 6.59
C GLN A 39 3.33 8.91 7.87
N ARG A 40 2.77 7.70 7.75
CA ARG A 40 2.51 6.80 8.87
C ARG A 40 3.53 5.67 8.90
N ASN A 41 3.85 5.22 10.12
CA ASN A 41 4.65 4.02 10.31
C ASN A 41 3.96 3.10 11.32
N PHE A 42 3.45 1.97 10.84
CA PHE A 42 2.65 1.04 11.62
C PHE A 42 3.43 0.32 12.73
N VAL A 43 4.77 0.24 12.61
CA VAL A 43 5.64 -0.25 13.70
C VAL A 43 5.73 0.79 14.81
N ALA A 44 5.99 2.06 14.47
CA ALA A 44 6.07 3.14 15.44
C ALA A 44 4.72 3.41 16.13
N GLU A 45 3.63 3.26 15.40
CA GLU A 45 2.25 3.39 15.91
C GLU A 45 1.79 2.16 16.71
N GLN A 46 2.59 1.10 16.77
CA GLN A 46 2.23 -0.17 17.43
C GLN A 46 0.88 -0.72 16.94
N LEU A 47 0.67 -0.67 15.60
CA LEU A 47 -0.56 -1.17 15.00
C LEU A 47 -0.72 -2.66 15.27
N GLN A 48 -1.83 -3.05 15.89
CA GLN A 48 -2.12 -4.43 16.24
C GLN A 48 -3.12 -5.05 15.24
N VAL A 49 -2.66 -6.03 14.51
CA VAL A 49 -3.49 -6.87 13.66
C VAL A 49 -3.44 -8.30 14.18
N ARG A 50 -4.60 -8.86 14.50
CA ARG A 50 -4.74 -10.26 14.92
C ARG A 50 -5.16 -11.12 13.77
N LEU A 51 -4.39 -12.18 13.52
CA LEU A 51 -4.70 -13.16 12.48
C LEU A 51 -5.78 -14.16 12.93
N GLY A 52 -6.35 -14.89 11.99
CA GLY A 52 -7.39 -15.89 12.25
C GLY A 52 -6.96 -17.05 13.15
N ASP A 53 -5.66 -17.32 13.24
CA ASP A 53 -5.05 -18.31 14.16
C ASP A 53 -4.76 -17.74 15.56
N GLY A 54 -5.12 -16.48 15.82
CA GLY A 54 -4.91 -15.80 17.09
C GLY A 54 -3.53 -15.16 17.24
N THR A 55 -2.62 -15.33 16.30
CA THR A 55 -1.30 -14.68 16.34
C THR A 55 -1.37 -13.23 15.90
N SER A 56 -0.36 -12.42 16.26
CA SER A 56 -0.25 -11.04 15.79
C SER A 56 0.50 -10.99 14.47
N TRP A 57 0.09 -10.07 13.57
CA TRP A 57 0.80 -9.83 12.32
C TRP A 57 2.20 -9.26 12.60
N PRO A 58 3.28 -9.91 12.09
CA PRO A 58 4.63 -9.40 12.28
C PRO A 58 4.90 -8.27 11.28
N TRP A 59 4.85 -7.02 11.75
CA TRP A 59 5.19 -5.85 10.92
C TRP A 59 6.66 -5.83 10.54
N ARG A 60 7.54 -6.29 11.42
CA ARG A 60 8.95 -6.54 11.11
C ARG A 60 9.16 -8.02 10.83
N ASP A 61 9.93 -8.29 9.82
CA ASP A 61 10.31 -9.65 9.44
C ASP A 61 11.83 -9.77 9.41
N SER A 62 12.34 -10.99 9.56
CA SER A 62 13.77 -11.30 9.37
C SER A 62 14.24 -10.99 7.94
N GLU A 63 13.33 -11.13 6.98
CA GLU A 63 13.55 -10.76 5.59
C GLU A 63 12.79 -9.46 5.25
N PRO A 64 13.43 -8.53 4.50
CA PRO A 64 12.75 -7.28 4.11
C PRO A 64 11.63 -7.56 3.10
N ARG A 65 10.42 -7.77 3.59
CA ARG A 65 9.23 -8.03 2.77
C ARG A 65 8.22 -6.90 2.89
N PHE A 66 7.69 -6.48 1.74
CA PHE A 66 6.56 -5.57 1.68
C PHE A 66 5.27 -6.27 2.13
N THR A 67 4.34 -5.51 2.63
CA THR A 67 2.98 -5.98 2.94
C THR A 67 1.97 -5.17 2.14
N LEU A 68 1.14 -5.83 1.36
CA LEU A 68 -0.05 -5.21 0.79
C LEU A 68 -1.24 -5.58 1.67
N ILE A 69 -1.83 -4.57 2.29
CA ILE A 69 -3.03 -4.71 3.10
C ILE A 69 -4.22 -4.42 2.20
N ALA A 70 -5.14 -5.37 2.07
CA ALA A 70 -6.45 -5.14 1.47
C ALA A 70 -7.47 -4.95 2.59
N LEU A 71 -8.18 -3.82 2.56
CA LEU A 71 -9.24 -3.49 3.50
C LEU A 71 -10.57 -3.57 2.78
N ALA A 72 -11.44 -4.49 3.20
CA ALA A 72 -12.77 -4.62 2.62
C ALA A 72 -13.75 -3.64 3.26
N GLY A 73 -14.72 -3.21 2.48
CA GLY A 73 -15.90 -2.51 2.95
C GLY A 73 -16.79 -3.39 3.84
N PRO A 74 -18.03 -2.96 4.09
CA PRO A 74 -18.94 -3.66 5.03
C PRO A 74 -19.16 -5.13 4.72
N ASP A 75 -19.11 -5.51 3.45
CA ASP A 75 -19.17 -6.90 2.98
C ASP A 75 -18.16 -7.16 1.87
N CYS A 76 -17.90 -8.44 1.59
CA CYS A 76 -17.03 -8.88 0.49
C CYS A 76 -17.78 -9.91 -0.35
N ALA A 77 -18.44 -9.46 -1.41
CA ALA A 77 -19.21 -10.30 -2.31
C ALA A 77 -18.43 -10.57 -3.61
N ALA A 78 -19.00 -10.34 -4.78
CA ALA A 78 -18.40 -10.71 -6.05
C ALA A 78 -17.25 -9.78 -6.48
N GLN A 79 -17.47 -8.47 -6.42
CA GLN A 79 -16.51 -7.47 -6.89
C GLN A 79 -15.28 -7.39 -5.97
N CYS A 80 -15.50 -7.42 -4.65
CA CYS A 80 -14.42 -7.51 -3.68
C CYS A 80 -13.56 -8.77 -3.94
N PHE A 81 -14.19 -9.93 -4.09
CA PHE A 81 -13.47 -11.18 -4.36
C PHE A 81 -12.71 -11.17 -5.69
N GLU A 82 -13.29 -10.57 -6.73
CA GLU A 82 -12.62 -10.40 -8.03
C GLU A 82 -11.36 -9.51 -7.88
N THR A 83 -11.47 -8.39 -7.17
CA THR A 83 -10.35 -7.48 -6.90
C THR A 83 -9.24 -8.20 -6.13
N LEU A 84 -9.59 -8.94 -5.06
CA LEU A 84 -8.62 -9.71 -4.26
C LEU A 84 -7.92 -10.80 -5.08
N THR A 85 -8.67 -11.47 -5.97
CA THR A 85 -8.11 -12.45 -6.90
C THR A 85 -7.16 -11.79 -7.89
N GLY A 86 -7.53 -10.62 -8.41
CA GLY A 86 -6.67 -9.81 -9.28
C GLY A 86 -5.35 -9.42 -8.59
N ILE A 87 -5.40 -8.98 -7.34
CA ILE A 87 -4.19 -8.66 -6.56
C ILE A 87 -3.33 -9.91 -6.34
N ALA A 88 -3.92 -11.06 -6.02
CA ALA A 88 -3.17 -12.30 -5.87
C ALA A 88 -2.46 -12.71 -7.17
N LYS A 89 -3.14 -12.56 -8.33
CA LYS A 89 -2.52 -12.75 -9.65
C LYS A 89 -1.39 -11.75 -9.90
N ALA A 90 -1.59 -10.47 -9.57
CA ALA A 90 -0.56 -9.45 -9.70
C ALA A 90 0.69 -9.76 -8.86
N ARG A 91 0.52 -10.31 -7.64
CA ARG A 91 1.64 -10.81 -6.83
C ARG A 91 2.42 -11.91 -7.56
N VAL A 92 1.73 -12.88 -8.16
CA VAL A 92 2.38 -13.96 -8.94
C VAL A 92 3.15 -13.38 -10.13
N MET A 93 2.63 -12.32 -10.77
CA MET A 93 3.30 -11.63 -11.89
C MET A 93 4.59 -10.90 -11.48
N LEU A 94 4.88 -10.71 -10.19
CA LEU A 94 6.18 -10.24 -9.73
C LEU A 94 7.30 -11.30 -9.91
N ASN A 95 6.97 -12.50 -10.35
CA ASN A 95 7.90 -13.59 -10.65
C ASN A 95 8.83 -13.89 -9.47
N ARG A 96 10.16 -13.77 -9.67
CA ARG A 96 11.17 -14.01 -8.64
C ARG A 96 11.02 -13.12 -7.39
N ASN A 97 10.34 -11.99 -7.50
CA ASN A 97 10.11 -11.05 -6.39
C ASN A 97 8.80 -11.30 -5.64
N GLN A 98 8.01 -12.30 -6.04
CA GLN A 98 6.71 -12.60 -5.40
C GLN A 98 6.83 -12.93 -3.90
N SER A 99 7.94 -13.55 -3.47
CA SER A 99 8.20 -13.86 -2.06
C SER A 99 8.46 -12.61 -1.21
N ARG A 100 8.85 -11.49 -1.84
CA ARG A 100 9.08 -10.22 -1.17
C ARG A 100 7.80 -9.42 -0.88
N LEU A 101 6.64 -9.93 -1.32
CA LEU A 101 5.33 -9.33 -1.05
C LEU A 101 4.44 -10.29 -0.27
N ARG A 102 3.99 -9.85 0.90
CA ARG A 102 2.99 -10.52 1.71
C ARG A 102 1.63 -9.89 1.48
N LEU A 103 0.58 -10.69 1.44
CA LEU A 103 -0.80 -10.24 1.29
C LEU A 103 -1.54 -10.41 2.61
N LEU A 104 -2.08 -9.32 3.15
CA LEU A 104 -2.87 -9.27 4.37
C LEU A 104 -4.27 -8.73 4.05
N TYR A 105 -5.29 -9.49 4.39
CA TYR A 105 -6.68 -9.09 4.22
C TYR A 105 -7.29 -8.72 5.57
N LEU A 106 -7.93 -7.56 5.64
CA LEU A 106 -8.65 -7.07 6.81
C LEU A 106 -10.10 -6.79 6.44
N GLY A 107 -11.01 -7.50 7.06
CA GLY A 107 -12.45 -7.38 6.82
C GLY A 107 -13.19 -8.68 7.08
N THR A 108 -14.50 -8.66 6.79
CA THR A 108 -15.32 -9.87 6.84
C THR A 108 -14.99 -10.74 5.62
N PRO A 109 -14.55 -12.01 5.82
CA PRO A 109 -14.28 -12.88 4.69
C PRO A 109 -15.57 -13.20 3.92
N PRO A 110 -15.48 -13.57 2.63
CA PRO A 110 -16.65 -13.98 1.86
C PRO A 110 -17.48 -15.05 2.56
N ALA A 111 -18.79 -14.95 2.48
CA ALA A 111 -19.71 -15.91 3.08
C ALA A 111 -19.60 -17.30 2.42
N ASP A 112 -19.29 -17.32 1.11
CA ASP A 112 -19.11 -18.56 0.35
C ASP A 112 -17.85 -19.31 0.81
N PRO A 113 -17.99 -20.61 1.22
CA PRO A 113 -16.86 -21.40 1.73
C PRO A 113 -15.76 -21.62 0.68
N GLY A 114 -16.12 -21.79 -0.59
CA GLY A 114 -15.17 -22.02 -1.68
C GLY A 114 -14.32 -20.78 -1.94
N ARG A 115 -14.93 -19.59 -2.00
CA ARG A 115 -14.22 -18.32 -2.13
C ARG A 115 -13.31 -18.06 -0.93
N ARG A 116 -13.78 -18.37 0.27
CA ARG A 116 -12.98 -18.23 1.50
C ARG A 116 -11.75 -19.13 1.47
N ALA A 117 -11.89 -20.38 1.09
CA ALA A 117 -10.79 -21.33 0.96
C ALA A 117 -9.77 -20.87 -0.11
N ALA A 118 -10.26 -20.39 -1.26
CA ALA A 118 -9.41 -19.82 -2.32
C ALA A 118 -8.62 -18.60 -1.85
N MET A 119 -9.23 -17.72 -1.05
CA MET A 119 -8.53 -16.57 -0.47
C MET A 119 -7.40 -17.01 0.46
N GLN A 120 -7.64 -17.97 1.34
CA GLN A 120 -6.65 -18.43 2.32
C GLN A 120 -5.37 -18.99 1.70
N THR A 121 -5.42 -19.38 0.43
CA THR A 121 -4.23 -19.83 -0.32
C THR A 121 -3.20 -18.71 -0.50
N TYR A 122 -3.63 -17.48 -0.66
CA TYR A 122 -2.76 -16.34 -0.98
C TYR A 122 -2.75 -15.25 0.09
N TRP A 123 -3.84 -15.15 0.85
CA TRP A 123 -4.06 -14.08 1.82
C TRP A 123 -3.98 -14.60 3.26
N LYS A 124 -3.28 -13.83 4.10
CA LYS A 124 -3.45 -13.96 5.55
C LYS A 124 -4.66 -13.13 5.96
N LEU A 125 -5.59 -13.75 6.65
CA LEU A 125 -6.80 -13.10 7.13
C LEU A 125 -6.57 -12.56 8.53
N GLY A 126 -6.90 -11.31 8.79
CA GLY A 126 -6.73 -10.68 10.08
C GLY A 126 -7.79 -9.64 10.41
N ARG A 127 -7.68 -9.06 11.60
CA ARG A 127 -8.51 -7.95 12.07
C ARG A 127 -7.62 -6.85 12.63
N ASP A 128 -7.96 -5.62 12.31
CA ASP A 128 -7.43 -4.44 12.99
C ASP A 128 -8.09 -4.34 14.38
N ILE A 129 -7.29 -4.54 15.42
CA ILE A 129 -7.80 -4.57 16.79
C ILE A 129 -8.00 -3.17 17.35
N ASP A 130 -7.14 -2.24 16.95
CA ASP A 130 -7.10 -0.88 17.46
C ASP A 130 -7.96 0.08 16.63
N GLY A 131 -8.50 -0.35 15.48
CA GLY A 131 -9.26 0.48 14.56
C GLY A 131 -8.44 1.58 13.89
N LYS A 132 -7.11 1.51 13.93
CA LYS A 132 -6.21 2.55 13.39
C LYS A 132 -6.21 2.64 11.87
N LEU A 133 -6.71 1.60 11.19
CA LEU A 133 -6.87 1.56 9.75
C LEU A 133 -8.26 1.95 9.27
N ALA A 134 -9.19 2.31 10.17
CA ALA A 134 -10.58 2.64 9.85
C ALA A 134 -10.71 3.73 8.76
N ALA A 135 -9.80 4.71 8.75
CA ALA A 135 -9.79 5.78 7.75
C ALA A 135 -9.53 5.28 6.30
N TYR A 136 -8.99 4.08 6.15
CA TYR A 136 -8.68 3.47 4.85
C TYR A 136 -9.72 2.44 4.41
N VAL A 137 -10.64 2.07 5.31
CA VAL A 137 -11.73 1.14 5.00
C VAL A 137 -12.76 1.84 4.12
N PRO A 138 -13.10 1.29 2.95
CA PRO A 138 -14.12 1.91 2.10
C PRO A 138 -15.51 1.78 2.72
N ALA A 139 -16.29 2.84 2.61
CA ALA A 139 -17.67 2.84 3.07
C ALA A 139 -18.63 2.08 2.11
N THR A 140 -18.22 1.93 0.86
CA THR A 140 -19.04 1.27 -0.18
C THR A 140 -19.05 -0.24 0.04
N PRO A 141 -20.22 -0.90 0.02
CA PRO A 141 -20.31 -2.35 0.03
C PRO A 141 -19.57 -2.99 -1.14
N ASP A 142 -19.17 -4.25 -0.97
CA ASP A 142 -18.49 -5.08 -1.99
C ASP A 142 -17.27 -4.40 -2.63
N SER A 143 -16.57 -3.59 -1.88
CA SER A 143 -15.42 -2.82 -2.35
C SER A 143 -14.17 -3.08 -1.52
N VAL A 144 -12.99 -2.78 -2.10
CA VAL A 144 -11.68 -2.98 -1.48
C VAL A 144 -10.83 -1.74 -1.71
N SER A 145 -10.19 -1.28 -0.68
CA SER A 145 -9.02 -0.40 -0.76
C SER A 145 -7.75 -1.19 -0.46
N ALA A 146 -6.59 -0.67 -0.88
CA ALA A 146 -5.33 -1.32 -0.57
C ALA A 146 -4.29 -0.33 -0.07
N VAL A 147 -3.45 -0.76 0.88
CA VAL A 147 -2.33 0.02 1.41
C VAL A 147 -1.05 -0.77 1.22
N LEU A 148 -0.07 -0.18 0.54
CA LEU A 148 1.26 -0.75 0.38
C LEU A 148 2.15 -0.28 1.52
N VAL A 149 2.74 -1.24 2.24
CA VAL A 149 3.57 -1.00 3.42
C VAL A 149 4.95 -1.60 3.20
N GLU A 150 5.97 -0.83 3.53
CA GLU A 150 7.37 -1.24 3.47
C GLU A 150 7.75 -2.18 4.62
N SER A 151 8.85 -2.89 4.49
CA SER A 151 9.36 -3.85 5.49
C SER A 151 9.64 -3.26 6.87
N ASN A 152 9.88 -1.95 6.95
CA ASN A 152 10.08 -1.21 8.20
C ASN A 152 8.77 -0.71 8.84
N GLY A 153 7.62 -1.01 8.21
CA GLY A 153 6.29 -0.58 8.65
C GLY A 153 5.81 0.76 8.10
N THR A 154 6.57 1.41 7.22
CA THR A 154 6.17 2.68 6.61
C THR A 154 5.07 2.44 5.58
N ALA A 155 3.93 3.12 5.74
CA ALA A 155 2.84 3.09 4.78
C ALA A 155 3.17 4.02 3.59
N LEU A 156 3.35 3.43 2.40
CA LEU A 156 3.82 4.15 1.21
C LEU A 156 2.68 4.77 0.41
N SER A 157 1.69 3.98 0.08
CA SER A 157 0.62 4.40 -0.84
C SER A 157 -0.71 3.78 -0.48
N LEU A 158 -1.77 4.58 -0.62
CA LEU A 158 -3.17 4.16 -0.55
C LEU A 158 -3.73 4.04 -1.97
N TYR A 159 -4.40 2.94 -2.23
CA TYR A 159 -5.22 2.69 -3.41
C TYR A 159 -6.68 2.68 -2.96
N PRO A 160 -7.43 3.77 -3.16
CA PRO A 160 -8.84 3.84 -2.73
C PRO A 160 -9.72 2.87 -3.51
N ALA A 161 -10.89 2.55 -2.98
CA ALA A 161 -11.83 1.65 -3.65
C ALA A 161 -12.08 2.05 -5.11
N GLY A 162 -12.16 1.06 -5.99
CA GLY A 162 -12.27 1.28 -7.43
C GLY A 162 -10.92 1.43 -8.14
N PHE A 163 -9.79 1.26 -7.45
CA PHE A 163 -8.49 1.25 -8.12
C PHE A 163 -8.34 0.09 -9.12
N GLU A 164 -7.54 0.33 -10.14
CA GLU A 164 -7.23 -0.70 -11.13
C GLU A 164 -6.02 -1.55 -10.72
N VAL A 165 -6.19 -2.87 -10.67
CA VAL A 165 -5.12 -3.82 -10.31
C VAL A 165 -3.89 -3.71 -11.21
N PRO A 166 -3.99 -3.48 -12.54
CA PRO A 166 -2.82 -3.24 -13.38
C PRO A 166 -2.01 -2.00 -12.95
N GLY A 167 -2.67 -0.96 -12.44
CA GLY A 167 -2.01 0.21 -11.88
C GLY A 167 -1.20 -0.12 -10.64
N LEU A 168 -1.81 -0.84 -9.69
CA LEU A 168 -1.14 -1.35 -8.51
C LEU A 168 0.08 -2.22 -8.87
N LEU A 169 -0.04 -3.13 -9.84
CA LEU A 169 1.06 -3.97 -10.29
C LEU A 169 2.24 -3.13 -10.81
N ARG A 170 1.97 -2.11 -11.63
CA ARG A 170 3.02 -1.21 -12.14
C ARG A 170 3.80 -0.52 -11.01
N ASP A 171 3.10 -0.12 -9.95
CA ASP A 171 3.74 0.53 -8.81
C ASP A 171 4.52 -0.49 -7.96
N MET A 172 3.97 -1.68 -7.72
CA MET A 172 4.68 -2.77 -7.02
C MET A 172 5.98 -3.16 -7.73
N VAL A 173 5.98 -3.27 -9.06
CA VAL A 173 7.19 -3.59 -9.85
C VAL A 173 8.29 -2.53 -9.69
N LYS A 174 7.93 -1.26 -9.48
CA LYS A 174 8.91 -0.18 -9.27
C LYS A 174 9.58 -0.25 -7.89
N VAL A 175 8.84 -0.64 -6.86
CA VAL A 175 9.30 -0.62 -5.45
C VAL A 175 9.87 -1.96 -5.01
N ILE A 176 9.30 -3.08 -5.47
CA ILE A 176 9.71 -4.44 -5.09
C ILE A 176 10.75 -4.94 -6.11
N ARG A 177 12.01 -4.65 -5.85
CA ARG A 177 13.14 -5.02 -6.70
C ARG A 177 14.05 -6.04 -6.02
#